data_608db572be2aa33808723841ec3dbeb7
#
_entry.id   608db572be2aa33808723841ec3dbeb7
#
_cell.length_a   1.000
_cell.length_b   1.000
_cell.length_c   1.000
_cell.angle_alpha   90.00
_cell.angle_beta   90.00
_cell.angle_gamma   90.00
#
_symmetry.space_group_name_H-M   'P 1'
#
loop_
_entity.id
_entity.type
_entity.pdbx_description
1 polymer ?
#
loop_
_entity_poly.entity_id
_entity_poly.type
_entity_poly.pdbx_seq_one_letter_code
_entity_poly.pdbx_strand_id
1 'polypeptide(L)'
;MELESLLKQYFGYTSFRPGQHEVIQTLLEGRDCLAIMPTGAGKSICFQLPALMMPGVTLVISPLISLMKDQVDSLVNQEIPATYINSQCTFEEAKARFAAIRAGRVKLVYISPERLENEFFTSFMQSLPISMFIIDEAHCVSQWGHDFRPSYCAIKDWIAALPRRPVVGAFTATATEKVKEDMMTLLGLEKERIFIGGFDRPNLYFRVVRTNRKLDFALAYVQQHQEDSGIIYAATRKEVDRVYEELTRRGIRAGCYHAGLSDDVRRTMQDAFTYDRLQVIVATNAFGMGIDKSNVRYVIHYQMPKNIESYYQEAGRAGRDGAPGECILLFSRQDIMIQKFLIEQSVHDPQQQAVEFRLLNAMVRYCEGNHCLRHYILTYFGEHPSWQRCEKCGNCDQETVEEDMTEQVRSICLCVDELKGRFGMTMVCDILKGSQNAKVRRYGFENNSAFGMLGDFTLSEVRDMVRQCIDDGYLDQSDGKYPVVSLTADGRQALSGSRRIVQQKVVAADPVPELPKRQQKRRAGAIDEDALRPLFDTLRAVRLELAKDEHIPPFVIFSDATLWDMAALKPDSLDAMSQIKGVGSFKLHKYGRQFVGAIQSYIDNH
;
A
#
# COMPACT_ATOMS: atom_id res chain seq x y z
N MET A 1 -27.82 -21.75 3.49
CA MET A 1 -27.40 -20.74 4.46
C MET A 1 -27.07 -19.51 3.65
N GLU A 2 -27.59 -18.38 4.05
CA GLU A 2 -27.28 -17.14 3.35
C GLU A 2 -25.85 -16.71 3.63
N LEU A 3 -25.14 -16.21 2.62
CA LEU A 3 -23.72 -15.80 2.70
C LEU A 3 -23.50 -14.76 3.83
N GLU A 4 -24.43 -13.84 4.01
CA GLU A 4 -24.41 -12.83 5.07
C GLU A 4 -24.46 -13.45 6.47
N SER A 5 -25.16 -14.57 6.64
CA SER A 5 -25.23 -15.28 7.91
C SER A 5 -23.86 -15.85 8.31
N LEU A 6 -23.16 -16.48 7.38
CA LEU A 6 -21.80 -16.99 7.59
C LEU A 6 -20.78 -15.85 7.78
N LEU A 7 -20.93 -14.77 7.00
CA LEU A 7 -20.09 -13.57 7.15
C LEU A 7 -20.23 -13.00 8.57
N LYS A 8 -21.46 -12.91 9.08
CA LYS A 8 -21.74 -12.44 10.46
C LYS A 8 -21.19 -13.42 11.49
N GLN A 9 -21.42 -14.71 11.30
CA GLN A 9 -21.02 -15.76 12.25
C GLN A 9 -19.49 -15.79 12.46
N TYR A 10 -18.71 -15.88 11.38
CA TYR A 10 -17.27 -16.07 11.47
C TYR A 10 -16.48 -14.77 11.54
N PHE A 11 -16.90 -13.74 10.80
CA PHE A 11 -16.13 -12.50 10.64
C PHE A 11 -16.75 -11.28 11.34
N GLY A 12 -18.00 -11.36 11.82
CA GLY A 12 -18.68 -10.28 12.53
C GLY A 12 -19.16 -9.13 11.66
N TYR A 13 -19.21 -9.31 10.33
CA TYR A 13 -19.70 -8.30 9.40
C TYR A 13 -21.12 -8.63 8.93
N THR A 14 -21.97 -7.60 8.84
CA THR A 14 -23.39 -7.75 8.44
C THR A 14 -23.62 -7.54 6.94
N SER A 15 -22.62 -7.03 6.23
CA SER A 15 -22.67 -6.76 4.80
C SER A 15 -21.31 -6.91 4.16
N PHE A 16 -21.29 -7.29 2.89
CA PHE A 16 -20.09 -7.33 2.07
C PHE A 16 -19.63 -5.91 1.68
N ARG A 17 -18.32 -5.74 1.51
CA ARG A 17 -17.78 -4.56 0.85
C ARG A 17 -18.02 -4.66 -0.67
N PRO A 18 -18.00 -3.54 -1.40
CA PRO A 18 -18.14 -3.55 -2.85
C PRO A 18 -17.20 -4.56 -3.53
N GLY A 19 -17.71 -5.37 -4.44
CA GLY A 19 -16.98 -6.38 -5.19
C GLY A 19 -16.75 -7.71 -4.46
N GLN A 20 -16.89 -7.78 -3.13
CA GLN A 20 -16.67 -9.05 -2.41
C GLN A 20 -17.72 -10.11 -2.74
N HIS A 21 -18.99 -9.72 -2.78
CA HIS A 21 -20.09 -10.64 -3.02
C HIS A 21 -19.99 -11.30 -4.39
N GLU A 22 -19.67 -10.52 -5.42
CA GLU A 22 -19.52 -10.99 -6.80
C GLU A 22 -18.36 -11.99 -6.95
N VAL A 23 -17.21 -11.70 -6.30
CA VAL A 23 -16.06 -12.62 -6.28
C VAL A 23 -16.42 -13.92 -5.58
N ILE A 24 -17.03 -13.86 -4.40
CA ILE A 24 -17.45 -15.02 -3.61
C ILE A 24 -18.42 -15.89 -4.43
N GLN A 25 -19.44 -15.28 -5.03
CA GLN A 25 -20.42 -16.00 -5.83
C GLN A 25 -19.79 -16.67 -7.05
N THR A 26 -18.87 -15.98 -7.75
CA THR A 26 -18.14 -16.55 -8.88
C THR A 26 -17.38 -17.82 -8.51
N LEU A 27 -16.67 -17.80 -7.39
CA LEU A 27 -15.94 -18.97 -6.89
C LEU A 27 -16.88 -20.11 -6.48
N LEU A 28 -18.01 -19.82 -5.83
CA LEU A 28 -19.01 -20.80 -5.43
C LEU A 28 -19.71 -21.45 -6.63
N GLU A 29 -19.87 -20.72 -7.73
CA GLU A 29 -20.39 -21.24 -9.00
C GLU A 29 -19.39 -22.11 -9.76
N GLY A 30 -18.20 -22.33 -9.20
CA GLY A 30 -17.17 -23.16 -9.80
C GLY A 30 -16.43 -22.47 -10.93
N ARG A 31 -16.37 -21.15 -10.95
CA ARG A 31 -15.74 -20.34 -11.99
C ARG A 31 -14.49 -19.66 -11.48
N ASP A 32 -13.44 -19.62 -12.32
CA ASP A 32 -12.19 -18.91 -12.01
C ASP A 32 -12.39 -17.41 -11.97
N CYS A 33 -11.56 -16.71 -11.19
CA CYS A 33 -11.54 -15.25 -11.18
C CYS A 33 -10.16 -14.64 -10.91
N LEU A 34 -9.95 -13.43 -11.41
CA LEU A 34 -8.89 -12.51 -11.00
C LEU A 34 -9.53 -11.35 -10.23
N ALA A 35 -9.15 -11.20 -8.96
CA ALA A 35 -9.63 -10.12 -8.09
C ALA A 35 -8.49 -9.16 -7.75
N ILE A 36 -8.56 -7.94 -8.26
CA ILE A 36 -7.64 -6.85 -7.97
C ILE A 36 -8.36 -5.93 -6.96
N MET A 37 -7.93 -6.01 -5.71
CA MET A 37 -8.60 -5.31 -4.60
C MET A 37 -7.54 -4.66 -3.70
N PRO A 38 -7.67 -3.39 -3.32
CA PRO A 38 -6.66 -2.69 -2.54
C PRO A 38 -6.42 -3.35 -1.18
N THR A 39 -5.27 -3.05 -0.59
CA THR A 39 -4.96 -3.48 0.77
C THR A 39 -6.02 -2.97 1.74
N GLY A 40 -6.53 -3.84 2.61
CA GLY A 40 -7.62 -3.50 3.54
C GLY A 40 -9.03 -3.63 2.96
N ALA A 41 -9.22 -3.96 1.66
CA ALA A 41 -10.55 -4.23 1.09
C ALA A 41 -11.16 -5.57 1.53
N GLY A 42 -10.40 -6.41 2.25
CA GLY A 42 -10.87 -7.70 2.74
C GLY A 42 -10.79 -8.82 1.69
N LYS A 43 -9.72 -8.84 0.88
CA LYS A 43 -9.43 -9.91 -0.10
C LYS A 43 -9.57 -11.32 0.47
N SER A 44 -9.03 -11.53 1.69
CA SER A 44 -9.01 -12.86 2.30
C SER A 44 -10.41 -13.45 2.52
N ILE A 45 -11.39 -12.63 2.89
CA ILE A 45 -12.77 -13.07 3.06
C ILE A 45 -13.34 -13.64 1.76
N CYS A 46 -12.94 -13.09 0.60
CA CYS A 46 -13.42 -13.50 -0.71
C CYS A 46 -13.15 -14.97 -1.05
N PHE A 47 -12.12 -15.58 -0.46
CA PHE A 47 -11.83 -17.00 -0.64
C PHE A 47 -11.99 -17.83 0.65
N GLN A 48 -11.85 -17.21 1.82
CA GLN A 48 -12.02 -17.91 3.10
C GLN A 48 -13.48 -18.33 3.33
N LEU A 49 -14.43 -17.46 3.00
CA LEU A 49 -15.86 -17.77 3.12
C LEU A 49 -16.31 -18.89 2.16
N PRO A 50 -16.00 -18.86 0.84
CA PRO A 50 -16.26 -19.99 -0.05
C PRO A 50 -15.61 -21.29 0.40
N ALA A 51 -14.38 -21.26 0.95
CA ALA A 51 -13.70 -22.45 1.43
C ALA A 51 -14.49 -23.20 2.52
N LEU A 52 -15.27 -22.49 3.35
CA LEU A 52 -16.14 -23.11 4.36
C LEU A 52 -17.33 -23.85 3.74
N MET A 53 -17.82 -23.37 2.60
CA MET A 53 -19.02 -23.89 1.94
C MET A 53 -18.70 -25.01 0.95
N MET A 54 -17.53 -24.95 0.31
CA MET A 54 -17.13 -25.93 -0.70
C MET A 54 -16.68 -27.27 -0.06
N PRO A 55 -16.93 -28.41 -0.72
CA PRO A 55 -16.40 -29.70 -0.25
C PRO A 55 -14.89 -29.77 -0.45
N GLY A 56 -14.19 -30.58 0.37
CA GLY A 56 -12.75 -30.80 0.23
C GLY A 56 -11.89 -29.67 0.82
N VAL A 57 -10.71 -29.47 0.22
CA VAL A 57 -9.65 -28.59 0.71
C VAL A 57 -9.46 -27.41 -0.24
N THR A 58 -9.25 -26.23 0.32
CA THR A 58 -8.77 -25.06 -0.40
C THR A 58 -7.27 -24.91 -0.19
N LEU A 59 -6.50 -24.94 -1.28
CA LEU A 59 -5.07 -24.67 -1.25
C LEU A 59 -4.81 -23.19 -1.52
N VAL A 60 -4.03 -22.54 -0.66
CA VAL A 60 -3.70 -21.11 -0.78
C VAL A 60 -2.20 -20.94 -0.95
N ILE A 61 -1.78 -20.44 -2.11
CA ILE A 61 -0.40 -20.04 -2.36
C ILE A 61 -0.19 -18.64 -1.82
N SER A 62 0.82 -18.48 -0.95
CA SER A 62 1.23 -17.16 -0.43
C SER A 62 2.76 -17.03 -0.49
N PRO A 63 3.30 -15.86 -0.86
CA PRO A 63 4.75 -15.72 -1.07
C PRO A 63 5.55 -15.60 0.22
N LEU A 64 4.88 -15.50 1.38
CA LEU A 64 5.54 -15.19 2.65
C LEU A 64 5.10 -16.10 3.79
N ILE A 65 6.10 -16.66 4.45
CA ILE A 65 5.93 -17.57 5.60
C ILE A 65 5.26 -16.86 6.80
N SER A 66 5.65 -15.63 7.10
CA SER A 66 5.07 -14.84 8.19
C SER A 66 3.58 -14.57 7.97
N LEU A 67 3.20 -14.17 6.75
CA LEU A 67 1.80 -13.92 6.38
C LEU A 67 0.94 -15.17 6.53
N MET A 68 1.46 -16.34 6.10
CA MET A 68 0.73 -17.61 6.24
C MET A 68 0.41 -17.92 7.71
N LYS A 69 1.38 -17.71 8.60
CA LYS A 69 1.19 -17.95 10.03
C LYS A 69 0.12 -17.03 10.60
N ASP A 70 0.23 -15.72 10.35
CA ASP A 70 -0.71 -14.72 10.86
C ASP A 70 -2.14 -14.98 10.36
N GLN A 71 -2.29 -15.34 9.06
CA GLN A 71 -3.58 -15.70 8.47
C GLN A 71 -4.17 -16.96 9.12
N VAL A 72 -3.36 -18.01 9.29
CA VAL A 72 -3.83 -19.27 9.90
C VAL A 72 -4.17 -19.08 11.38
N ASP A 73 -3.34 -18.36 12.13
CA ASP A 73 -3.60 -18.07 13.55
C ASP A 73 -4.90 -17.28 13.72
N SER A 74 -5.15 -16.30 12.84
CA SER A 74 -6.41 -15.55 12.81
C SER A 74 -7.62 -16.43 12.51
N LEU A 75 -7.51 -17.36 11.55
CA LEU A 75 -8.58 -18.29 11.17
C LEU A 75 -8.87 -19.28 12.30
N VAL A 76 -7.85 -19.87 12.90
CA VAL A 76 -8.00 -20.81 14.02
C VAL A 76 -8.67 -20.13 15.22
N ASN A 77 -8.31 -18.88 15.51
CA ASN A 77 -8.96 -18.08 16.54
C ASN A 77 -10.43 -17.75 16.24
N GLN A 78 -10.86 -17.87 15.00
CA GLN A 78 -12.26 -17.74 14.56
C GLN A 78 -12.95 -19.11 14.40
N GLU A 79 -12.36 -20.18 14.91
CA GLU A 79 -12.84 -21.58 14.78
C GLU A 79 -12.91 -22.07 13.32
N ILE A 80 -12.15 -21.44 12.42
CA ILE A 80 -12.03 -21.88 11.02
C ILE A 80 -10.86 -22.86 10.89
N PRO A 81 -11.10 -24.11 10.45
CA PRO A 81 -10.05 -25.13 10.34
C PRO A 81 -9.03 -24.78 9.23
N ALA A 82 -7.88 -24.25 9.63
CA ALA A 82 -6.80 -23.87 8.72
C ALA A 82 -5.44 -24.39 9.21
N THR A 83 -4.50 -24.56 8.29
CA THR A 83 -3.10 -24.91 8.60
C THR A 83 -2.17 -24.31 7.54
N TYR A 84 -0.87 -24.34 7.81
CA TYR A 84 0.16 -23.98 6.81
C TYR A 84 1.25 -25.06 6.74
N ILE A 85 1.91 -25.19 5.57
CA ILE A 85 3.07 -26.05 5.37
C ILE A 85 4.15 -25.24 4.67
N ASN A 86 5.23 -24.96 5.40
CA ASN A 86 6.35 -24.17 4.91
C ASN A 86 7.71 -24.79 5.31
N SER A 87 8.81 -24.12 4.97
CA SER A 87 10.17 -24.60 5.26
C SER A 87 10.57 -24.52 6.74
N GLN A 88 9.84 -23.79 7.57
CA GLN A 88 10.11 -23.65 9.01
C GLN A 88 9.40 -24.72 9.86
N CYS A 89 8.48 -25.51 9.26
CA CYS A 89 7.84 -26.61 9.98
C CYS A 89 8.86 -27.71 10.28
N THR A 90 8.88 -28.17 11.53
CA THR A 90 9.60 -29.39 11.91
C THR A 90 8.99 -30.62 11.25
N PHE A 91 9.73 -31.72 11.18
CA PHE A 91 9.23 -32.96 10.59
C PHE A 91 7.95 -33.47 11.29
N GLU A 92 7.93 -33.43 12.62
CA GLU A 92 6.77 -33.88 13.41
C GLU A 92 5.55 -32.97 13.22
N GLU A 93 5.75 -31.66 13.16
CA GLU A 93 4.67 -30.70 12.87
C GLU A 93 4.10 -30.95 11.45
N ALA A 94 4.96 -31.08 10.45
CA ALA A 94 4.53 -31.35 9.09
C ALA A 94 3.74 -32.67 9.01
N LYS A 95 4.21 -33.74 9.66
CA LYS A 95 3.54 -35.04 9.73
C LYS A 95 2.16 -34.93 10.37
N ALA A 96 2.05 -34.22 11.50
CA ALA A 96 0.77 -34.01 12.19
C ALA A 96 -0.22 -33.21 11.31
N ARG A 97 0.27 -32.18 10.58
CA ARG A 97 -0.53 -31.38 9.66
C ARG A 97 -1.02 -32.19 8.46
N PHE A 98 -0.15 -33.00 7.84
CA PHE A 98 -0.55 -33.93 6.77
C PHE A 98 -1.62 -34.93 7.23
N ALA A 99 -1.49 -35.48 8.46
CA ALA A 99 -2.49 -36.36 9.02
C ALA A 99 -3.84 -35.66 9.25
N ALA A 100 -3.83 -34.40 9.72
CA ALA A 100 -5.04 -33.61 9.91
C ALA A 100 -5.75 -33.28 8.60
N ILE A 101 -4.98 -32.93 7.54
CA ILE A 101 -5.50 -32.67 6.19
C ILE A 101 -6.14 -33.94 5.63
N ARG A 102 -5.44 -35.10 5.68
CA ARG A 102 -5.96 -36.39 5.20
C ARG A 102 -7.23 -36.81 5.92
N ALA A 103 -7.34 -36.50 7.21
CA ALA A 103 -8.53 -36.79 8.01
C ALA A 103 -9.70 -35.84 7.75
N GLY A 104 -9.60 -34.88 6.82
CA GLY A 104 -10.63 -33.90 6.50
C GLY A 104 -10.89 -32.86 7.62
N ARG A 105 -9.96 -32.73 8.56
CA ARG A 105 -10.08 -31.77 9.69
C ARG A 105 -9.58 -30.36 9.35
N VAL A 106 -9.16 -30.13 8.11
CA VAL A 106 -8.63 -28.84 7.64
C VAL A 106 -9.36 -28.43 6.36
N LYS A 107 -9.77 -27.17 6.30
CA LYS A 107 -10.44 -26.57 5.14
C LYS A 107 -9.48 -25.73 4.28
N LEU A 108 -8.59 -24.96 4.92
CA LEU A 108 -7.62 -24.11 4.20
C LEU A 108 -6.19 -24.56 4.53
N VAL A 109 -5.41 -24.77 3.48
CA VAL A 109 -3.98 -25.13 3.58
C VAL A 109 -3.16 -24.04 2.89
N TYR A 110 -2.41 -23.28 3.67
CA TYR A 110 -1.51 -22.25 3.15
C TYR A 110 -0.12 -22.86 2.88
N ILE A 111 0.44 -22.56 1.71
CA ILE A 111 1.77 -23.03 1.32
C ILE A 111 2.56 -21.92 0.61
N SER A 112 3.89 -22.05 0.62
CA SER A 112 4.74 -21.25 -0.24
C SER A 112 4.82 -21.86 -1.66
N PRO A 113 5.02 -21.06 -2.71
CA PRO A 113 5.05 -21.55 -4.09
C PRO A 113 6.16 -22.59 -4.32
N GLU A 114 7.29 -22.50 -3.61
CA GLU A 114 8.40 -23.44 -3.69
C GLU A 114 8.02 -24.88 -3.25
N ARG A 115 6.93 -25.01 -2.47
CA ARG A 115 6.41 -26.34 -2.09
C ARG A 115 5.83 -27.13 -3.26
N LEU A 116 5.42 -26.46 -4.32
CA LEU A 116 4.91 -27.10 -5.53
C LEU A 116 5.99 -27.93 -6.27
N GLU A 117 7.27 -27.62 -6.05
CA GLU A 117 8.41 -28.36 -6.62
C GLU A 117 8.71 -29.66 -5.84
N ASN A 118 8.12 -29.86 -4.66
CA ASN A 118 8.36 -31.02 -3.83
C ASN A 118 7.45 -32.20 -4.26
N GLU A 119 8.05 -33.26 -4.78
CA GLU A 119 7.32 -34.42 -5.31
C GLU A 119 6.43 -35.12 -4.28
N PHE A 120 6.89 -35.26 -3.03
CA PHE A 120 6.09 -35.84 -1.96
C PHE A 120 4.85 -35.01 -1.68
N PHE A 121 5.02 -33.69 -1.58
CA PHE A 121 3.90 -32.75 -1.37
C PHE A 121 2.91 -32.82 -2.53
N THR A 122 3.40 -32.78 -3.76
CA THR A 122 2.58 -32.86 -4.98
C THR A 122 1.77 -34.14 -5.03
N SER A 123 2.42 -35.31 -4.81
CA SER A 123 1.74 -36.62 -4.77
C SER A 123 0.71 -36.70 -3.66
N PHE A 124 1.00 -36.12 -2.49
CA PHE A 124 0.04 -36.05 -1.38
C PHE A 124 -1.17 -35.21 -1.75
N MET A 125 -0.98 -34.01 -2.31
CA MET A 125 -2.08 -33.14 -2.70
C MET A 125 -2.93 -33.71 -3.83
N GLN A 126 -2.33 -34.41 -4.79
CA GLN A 126 -3.05 -35.10 -5.86
C GLN A 126 -3.99 -36.20 -5.33
N SER A 127 -3.74 -36.73 -4.13
CA SER A 127 -4.60 -37.73 -3.48
C SER A 127 -5.83 -37.14 -2.78
N LEU A 128 -5.95 -35.81 -2.72
CA LEU A 128 -6.99 -35.11 -1.98
C LEU A 128 -8.01 -34.43 -2.93
N PRO A 129 -9.27 -34.25 -2.49
CA PRO A 129 -10.24 -33.46 -3.22
C PRO A 129 -9.96 -31.98 -3.04
N ILE A 130 -9.17 -31.37 -3.93
CA ILE A 130 -8.91 -29.92 -3.93
C ILE A 130 -10.07 -29.25 -4.67
N SER A 131 -10.87 -28.46 -3.95
CA SER A 131 -12.02 -27.75 -4.52
C SER A 131 -11.61 -26.41 -5.11
N MET A 132 -10.69 -25.73 -4.45
CA MET A 132 -10.30 -24.37 -4.82
C MET A 132 -8.78 -24.20 -4.67
N PHE A 133 -8.18 -23.49 -5.61
CA PHE A 133 -6.76 -23.12 -5.63
C PHE A 133 -6.64 -21.60 -5.65
N ILE A 134 -6.16 -21.04 -4.58
CA ILE A 134 -6.04 -19.60 -4.40
C ILE A 134 -4.59 -19.15 -4.56
N ILE A 135 -4.39 -18.13 -5.35
CA ILE A 135 -3.10 -17.52 -5.61
C ILE A 135 -3.13 -16.10 -5.00
N ASP A 136 -2.59 -15.97 -3.79
CA ASP A 136 -2.43 -14.67 -3.16
C ASP A 136 -1.19 -13.97 -3.70
N GLU A 137 -1.22 -12.63 -3.74
CA GLU A 137 -0.21 -11.78 -4.38
C GLU A 137 0.13 -12.25 -5.81
N ALA A 138 -0.92 -12.51 -6.61
CA ALA A 138 -0.81 -13.09 -7.95
C ALA A 138 0.06 -12.25 -8.91
N HIS A 139 0.28 -10.96 -8.64
CA HIS A 139 1.20 -10.12 -9.40
C HIS A 139 2.65 -10.65 -9.42
N CYS A 140 3.01 -11.52 -8.47
CA CYS A 140 4.33 -12.17 -8.42
C CYS A 140 4.63 -13.06 -9.63
N VAL A 141 3.62 -13.45 -10.43
CA VAL A 141 3.82 -14.25 -11.65
C VAL A 141 4.39 -13.43 -12.81
N SER A 142 4.18 -12.10 -12.81
CA SER A 142 4.56 -11.22 -13.91
C SER A 142 5.96 -10.65 -13.73
N GLN A 143 6.80 -10.76 -14.77
CA GLN A 143 8.12 -10.10 -14.81
C GLN A 143 8.02 -8.56 -14.82
N TRP A 144 6.86 -8.02 -15.16
CA TRP A 144 6.56 -6.59 -15.14
C TRP A 144 6.01 -6.12 -13.79
N GLY A 145 5.75 -7.05 -12.88
CA GLY A 145 5.34 -6.79 -11.51
C GLY A 145 6.52 -6.34 -10.64
N HIS A 146 6.21 -5.65 -9.57
CA HIS A 146 7.21 -5.08 -8.65
C HIS A 146 7.88 -6.12 -7.71
N ASP A 147 7.36 -7.36 -7.64
CA ASP A 147 7.89 -8.49 -6.84
C ASP A 147 7.79 -9.81 -7.61
N PHE A 148 8.46 -9.88 -8.76
CA PHE A 148 8.49 -11.09 -9.57
C PHE A 148 9.15 -12.26 -8.84
N ARG A 149 8.48 -13.44 -8.87
CA ARG A 149 8.96 -14.69 -8.28
C ARG A 149 8.88 -15.84 -9.28
N PRO A 150 10.02 -16.39 -9.73
CA PRO A 150 10.04 -17.49 -10.70
C PRO A 150 9.19 -18.69 -10.30
N SER A 151 9.10 -19.03 -9.00
CA SER A 151 8.30 -20.15 -8.49
C SER A 151 6.79 -20.02 -8.78
N TYR A 152 6.27 -18.80 -9.00
CA TYR A 152 4.88 -18.58 -9.42
C TYR A 152 4.60 -19.03 -10.86
N CYS A 153 5.62 -19.06 -11.73
CA CYS A 153 5.44 -19.48 -13.12
C CYS A 153 5.07 -20.98 -13.25
N ALA A 154 5.43 -21.81 -12.27
CA ALA A 154 5.10 -23.24 -12.27
C ALA A 154 3.64 -23.55 -11.88
N ILE A 155 2.89 -22.59 -11.36
CA ILE A 155 1.54 -22.79 -10.80
C ILE A 155 0.58 -23.35 -11.84
N LYS A 156 0.58 -22.82 -13.06
CA LYS A 156 -0.32 -23.25 -14.14
C LYS A 156 -0.14 -24.72 -14.47
N ASP A 157 1.11 -25.14 -14.67
CA ASP A 157 1.44 -26.52 -15.04
C ASP A 157 1.13 -27.49 -13.88
N TRP A 158 1.36 -27.04 -12.64
CA TRP A 158 1.01 -27.83 -11.46
C TRP A 158 -0.51 -28.04 -11.34
N ILE A 159 -1.32 -27.01 -11.58
CA ILE A 159 -2.80 -27.11 -11.60
C ILE A 159 -3.25 -28.05 -12.72
N ALA A 160 -2.62 -27.97 -13.90
CA ALA A 160 -2.95 -28.84 -15.04
C ALA A 160 -2.63 -30.31 -14.78
N ALA A 161 -1.65 -30.62 -13.93
CA ALA A 161 -1.26 -31.98 -13.54
C ALA A 161 -2.17 -32.61 -12.46
N LEU A 162 -3.12 -31.86 -11.89
CA LEU A 162 -4.06 -32.40 -10.91
C LEU A 162 -5.09 -33.34 -11.58
N PRO A 163 -5.51 -34.43 -10.90
CA PRO A 163 -6.53 -35.37 -11.43
C PRO A 163 -7.87 -34.70 -11.73
N ARG A 164 -8.21 -33.65 -10.99
CA ARG A 164 -9.37 -32.79 -11.21
C ARG A 164 -8.95 -31.33 -11.03
N ARG A 165 -9.18 -30.52 -12.04
CA ARG A 165 -8.88 -29.09 -11.98
C ARG A 165 -9.77 -28.41 -10.94
N PRO A 166 -9.18 -27.74 -9.92
CA PRO A 166 -9.93 -26.94 -8.95
C PRO A 166 -10.38 -25.61 -9.56
N VAL A 167 -11.29 -24.93 -8.87
CA VAL A 167 -11.60 -23.51 -9.16
C VAL A 167 -10.38 -22.66 -8.78
N VAL A 168 -9.96 -21.76 -9.66
CA VAL A 168 -8.77 -20.91 -9.46
C VAL A 168 -9.18 -19.48 -9.15
N GLY A 169 -8.76 -18.99 -7.98
CA GLY A 169 -8.91 -17.58 -7.60
C GLY A 169 -7.55 -16.89 -7.48
N ALA A 170 -7.29 -15.89 -8.31
CA ALA A 170 -6.08 -15.08 -8.25
C ALA A 170 -6.37 -13.74 -7.60
N PHE A 171 -5.59 -13.37 -6.59
CA PHE A 171 -5.80 -12.16 -5.78
C PHE A 171 -4.55 -11.30 -5.73
N THR A 172 -4.71 -9.99 -5.89
CA THR A 172 -3.63 -9.02 -5.68
C THR A 172 -4.17 -7.67 -5.20
N ALA A 173 -3.30 -6.89 -4.57
CA ALA A 173 -3.64 -5.52 -4.17
C ALA A 173 -3.40 -4.51 -5.29
N THR A 174 -2.43 -4.78 -6.16
CA THR A 174 -1.92 -3.85 -7.16
C THR A 174 -1.66 -4.58 -8.47
N ALA A 175 -2.14 -4.03 -9.56
CA ALA A 175 -1.77 -4.47 -10.90
C ALA A 175 -1.96 -3.33 -11.90
N THR A 176 -0.93 -3.04 -12.68
CA THR A 176 -1.06 -2.25 -13.90
C THR A 176 -1.74 -3.08 -14.99
N GLU A 177 -2.20 -2.45 -16.07
CA GLU A 177 -2.86 -3.15 -17.18
C GLU A 177 -1.99 -4.29 -17.75
N LYS A 178 -0.67 -4.03 -17.88
CA LYS A 178 0.30 -5.03 -18.36
C LYS A 178 0.42 -6.21 -17.41
N VAL A 179 0.53 -5.96 -16.10
CA VAL A 179 0.60 -7.03 -15.08
C VAL A 179 -0.68 -7.86 -15.06
N LYS A 180 -1.84 -7.22 -15.27
CA LYS A 180 -3.15 -7.89 -15.38
C LYS A 180 -3.21 -8.85 -16.57
N GLU A 181 -2.78 -8.40 -17.76
CA GLU A 181 -2.69 -9.25 -18.96
C GLU A 181 -1.77 -10.46 -18.75
N ASP A 182 -0.62 -10.25 -18.11
CA ASP A 182 0.33 -11.32 -17.79
C ASP A 182 -0.29 -12.34 -16.82
N MET A 183 -0.91 -11.89 -15.72
CA MET A 183 -1.58 -12.78 -14.78
C MET A 183 -2.62 -13.65 -15.47
N MET A 184 -3.46 -13.07 -16.34
CA MET A 184 -4.47 -13.81 -17.08
C MET A 184 -3.84 -14.90 -17.96
N THR A 185 -2.78 -14.55 -18.68
CA THR A 185 -2.11 -15.45 -19.62
C THR A 185 -1.32 -16.55 -18.90
N LEU A 186 -0.49 -16.15 -17.93
CA LEU A 186 0.43 -17.05 -17.24
C LEU A 186 -0.27 -17.98 -16.25
N LEU A 187 -1.42 -17.58 -15.69
CA LEU A 187 -2.24 -18.42 -14.83
C LEU A 187 -3.35 -19.16 -15.59
N GLY A 188 -3.54 -18.88 -16.88
CA GLY A 188 -4.55 -19.52 -17.72
C GLY A 188 -5.98 -19.17 -17.31
N LEU A 189 -6.22 -17.91 -16.91
CA LEU A 189 -7.53 -17.42 -16.49
C LEU A 189 -8.30 -16.81 -17.67
N GLU A 190 -9.63 -16.90 -17.64
CA GLU A 190 -10.51 -16.31 -18.67
C GLU A 190 -10.67 -14.79 -18.46
N LYS A 191 -10.62 -14.00 -19.54
CA LYS A 191 -10.67 -12.53 -19.49
C LYS A 191 -11.99 -11.94 -18.93
N GLU A 192 -13.07 -12.69 -18.97
CA GLU A 192 -14.40 -12.19 -18.64
C GLU A 192 -14.71 -12.07 -17.14
N ARG A 193 -13.75 -12.48 -16.26
CA ARG A 193 -13.97 -12.57 -14.82
C ARG A 193 -12.88 -11.85 -14.02
N ILE A 194 -12.66 -10.61 -14.40
CA ILE A 194 -11.76 -9.71 -13.71
C ILE A 194 -12.59 -8.78 -12.84
N PHE A 195 -12.34 -8.82 -11.53
CA PHE A 195 -12.96 -7.93 -10.56
C PHE A 195 -11.94 -6.89 -10.12
N ILE A 196 -12.26 -5.62 -10.34
CA ILE A 196 -11.41 -4.50 -9.90
C ILE A 196 -12.21 -3.77 -8.82
N GLY A 197 -11.76 -3.91 -7.57
CA GLY A 197 -12.43 -3.34 -6.39
C GLY A 197 -12.20 -1.85 -6.17
N GLY A 198 -11.58 -1.16 -7.15
CA GLY A 198 -11.18 0.23 -7.03
C GLY A 198 -9.91 0.40 -6.18
N PHE A 199 -9.05 1.35 -6.59
CA PHE A 199 -7.83 1.69 -5.82
C PHE A 199 -8.05 2.87 -4.88
N ASP A 200 -9.24 3.43 -4.85
CA ASP A 200 -9.52 4.61 -4.04
C ASP A 200 -9.62 4.27 -2.54
N ARG A 201 -8.84 4.98 -1.74
CA ARG A 201 -8.83 4.89 -0.29
C ARG A 201 -9.17 6.26 0.31
N PRO A 202 -10.47 6.60 0.42
CA PRO A 202 -10.92 7.94 0.84
C PRO A 202 -10.53 8.30 2.28
N ASN A 203 -10.20 7.31 3.11
CA ASN A 203 -9.73 7.52 4.47
C ASN A 203 -8.22 7.85 4.57
N LEU A 204 -7.45 7.72 3.47
CA LEU A 204 -6.03 8.04 3.47
C LEU A 204 -5.77 9.46 2.97
N TYR A 205 -4.90 10.17 3.68
CA TYR A 205 -4.38 11.48 3.30
C TYR A 205 -2.95 11.33 2.78
N PHE A 206 -2.72 11.61 1.51
CA PHE A 206 -1.40 11.52 0.88
C PHE A 206 -0.70 12.88 0.90
N ARG A 207 0.58 12.88 1.29
CA ARG A 207 1.41 14.09 1.32
C ARG A 207 2.84 13.79 0.89
N VAL A 208 3.38 14.61 0.00
CA VAL A 208 4.82 14.65 -0.34
C VAL A 208 5.43 15.88 0.31
N VAL A 209 6.47 15.68 1.11
CA VAL A 209 7.23 16.76 1.77
C VAL A 209 8.62 16.82 1.14
N ARG A 210 8.89 17.84 0.37
CA ARG A 210 10.18 18.07 -0.27
C ARG A 210 11.15 18.70 0.72
N THR A 211 12.06 17.91 1.31
CA THR A 211 12.95 18.40 2.36
C THR A 211 14.27 17.63 2.42
N ASN A 212 15.33 18.32 2.78
CA ASN A 212 16.62 17.72 3.15
C ASN A 212 16.72 17.44 4.68
N ARG A 213 15.78 17.97 5.48
CA ARG A 213 15.72 17.81 6.94
C ARG A 213 14.76 16.69 7.34
N LYS A 214 14.91 15.52 6.72
CA LYS A 214 14.01 14.38 6.88
C LYS A 214 13.94 13.87 8.32
N LEU A 215 15.09 13.80 8.99
CA LEU A 215 15.15 13.31 10.36
C LEU A 215 14.41 14.24 11.32
N ASP A 216 14.63 15.56 11.21
CA ASP A 216 13.93 16.52 12.06
C ASP A 216 12.43 16.45 11.89
N PHE A 217 11.97 16.31 10.62
CA PHE A 217 10.56 16.16 10.33
C PHE A 217 9.98 14.88 10.95
N ALA A 218 10.63 13.71 10.72
CA ALA A 218 10.14 12.43 11.23
C ALA A 218 10.06 12.42 12.76
N LEU A 219 11.09 12.94 13.45
CA LEU A 219 11.12 13.02 14.90
C LEU A 219 10.02 13.93 15.46
N ALA A 220 9.87 15.12 14.89
CA ALA A 220 8.85 16.06 15.32
C ALA A 220 7.43 15.52 15.06
N TYR A 221 7.22 14.86 13.91
CA TYR A 221 5.94 14.24 13.58
C TYR A 221 5.57 13.13 14.59
N VAL A 222 6.48 12.20 14.87
CA VAL A 222 6.22 11.11 15.83
C VAL A 222 5.98 11.66 17.24
N GLN A 223 6.69 12.72 17.64
CA GLN A 223 6.47 13.38 18.93
C GLN A 223 5.10 14.04 19.06
N GLN A 224 4.49 14.52 17.97
CA GLN A 224 3.14 15.09 17.98
C GLN A 224 2.05 14.00 17.95
N HIS A 225 2.38 12.76 17.56
CA HIS A 225 1.46 11.64 17.39
C HIS A 225 1.79 10.49 18.36
N GLN A 226 2.03 10.81 19.64
CA GLN A 226 2.50 9.84 20.64
C GLN A 226 1.51 8.71 20.92
N GLU A 227 0.21 8.96 20.72
CA GLU A 227 -0.86 7.97 20.92
C GLU A 227 -1.12 7.11 19.68
N ASP A 228 -0.55 7.47 18.55
CA ASP A 228 -0.81 6.82 17.27
C ASP A 228 0.26 5.76 16.95
N SER A 229 -0.17 4.61 16.43
CA SER A 229 0.75 3.61 15.88
C SER A 229 1.19 4.00 14.47
N GLY A 230 2.50 3.93 14.20
CA GLY A 230 3.05 4.30 12.90
C GLY A 230 4.16 3.41 12.37
N ILE A 231 4.40 3.50 11.06
CA ILE A 231 5.49 2.81 10.38
C ILE A 231 6.35 3.85 9.67
N ILE A 232 7.67 3.74 9.78
CA ILE A 232 8.64 4.57 9.03
C ILE A 232 9.45 3.65 8.11
N TYR A 233 9.28 3.82 6.80
CA TYR A 233 10.04 3.07 5.80
C TYR A 233 11.29 3.83 5.36
N ALA A 234 12.45 3.16 5.39
CA ALA A 234 13.71 3.68 4.86
C ALA A 234 14.32 2.71 3.83
N ALA A 235 15.01 3.24 2.83
CA ALA A 235 15.55 2.47 1.72
C ALA A 235 16.74 1.58 2.12
N THR A 236 17.48 1.91 3.18
CA THR A 236 18.69 1.20 3.60
C THR A 236 18.66 0.84 5.07
N ARG A 237 19.34 -0.27 5.43
CA ARG A 237 19.51 -0.73 6.82
C ARG A 237 20.12 0.38 7.70
N LYS A 238 21.14 1.05 7.20
CA LYS A 238 21.84 2.14 7.91
C LYS A 238 20.90 3.29 8.31
N GLU A 239 19.97 3.67 7.40
CA GLU A 239 19.01 4.73 7.72
C GLU A 239 17.94 4.22 8.70
N VAL A 240 17.54 2.94 8.63
CA VAL A 240 16.65 2.33 9.63
C VAL A 240 17.27 2.43 11.01
N ASP A 241 18.52 1.98 11.17
CA ASP A 241 19.23 2.01 12.45
C ASP A 241 19.37 3.44 12.97
N ARG A 242 19.75 4.37 12.11
CA ARG A 242 19.90 5.79 12.45
C ARG A 242 18.62 6.43 12.97
N VAL A 243 17.50 6.22 12.26
CA VAL A 243 16.20 6.79 12.65
C VAL A 243 15.69 6.12 13.95
N TYR A 244 15.85 4.80 14.06
CA TYR A 244 15.52 4.04 15.27
C TYR A 244 16.27 4.52 16.51
N GLU A 245 17.60 4.66 16.43
CA GLU A 245 18.44 5.15 17.53
C GLU A 245 18.01 6.55 17.98
N GLU A 246 17.71 7.44 17.03
CA GLU A 246 17.33 8.80 17.36
C GLU A 246 15.94 8.90 18.01
N LEU A 247 14.98 8.07 17.58
CA LEU A 247 13.67 7.95 18.20
C LEU A 247 13.79 7.41 19.64
N THR A 248 14.58 6.36 19.82
CA THR A 248 14.82 5.72 21.14
C THR A 248 15.52 6.69 22.10
N ARG A 249 16.52 7.46 21.61
CA ARG A 249 17.21 8.49 22.41
C ARG A 249 16.26 9.55 22.95
N ARG A 250 15.17 9.81 22.24
CA ARG A 250 14.09 10.74 22.67
C ARG A 250 13.02 10.10 23.51
N GLY A 251 13.19 8.85 23.95
CA GLY A 251 12.26 8.13 24.80
C GLY A 251 11.01 7.58 24.09
N ILE A 252 11.01 7.58 22.74
CA ILE A 252 9.90 7.03 21.95
C ILE A 252 10.01 5.51 21.93
N ARG A 253 8.91 4.81 22.14
CA ARG A 253 8.81 3.34 22.08
C ARG A 253 8.90 2.88 20.63
N ALA A 254 10.10 2.86 20.08
CA ALA A 254 10.39 2.48 18.72
C ALA A 254 10.96 1.07 18.60
N GLY A 255 10.76 0.42 17.45
CA GLY A 255 11.43 -0.82 17.05
C GLY A 255 12.12 -0.65 15.71
N CYS A 256 13.06 -1.54 15.39
CA CYS A 256 13.69 -1.59 14.07
C CYS A 256 13.47 -2.96 13.41
N TYR A 257 13.37 -2.96 12.05
CA TYR A 257 13.17 -4.19 11.30
C TYR A 257 13.84 -4.13 9.92
N HIS A 258 14.80 -5.00 9.69
CA HIS A 258 15.45 -5.17 8.38
C HIS A 258 16.13 -6.55 8.26
N ALA A 259 16.44 -6.99 7.06
CA ALA A 259 17.00 -8.30 6.77
C ALA A 259 18.40 -8.57 7.37
N GLY A 260 19.07 -7.55 7.94
CA GLY A 260 20.35 -7.72 8.66
C GLY A 260 20.20 -8.17 10.11
N LEU A 261 18.96 -8.16 10.66
CA LEU A 261 18.66 -8.65 12.01
C LEU A 261 18.44 -10.17 11.99
N SER A 262 18.71 -10.84 13.11
CA SER A 262 18.36 -12.26 13.28
C SER A 262 16.84 -12.47 13.25
N ASP A 263 16.41 -13.67 12.91
CA ASP A 263 14.99 -14.02 12.82
C ASP A 263 14.27 -13.83 14.17
N ASP A 264 14.95 -14.13 15.28
CA ASP A 264 14.40 -13.95 16.62
C ASP A 264 14.18 -12.47 16.97
N VAL A 265 15.13 -11.61 16.62
CA VAL A 265 14.98 -10.16 16.82
C VAL A 265 13.87 -9.61 15.94
N ARG A 266 13.83 -10.01 14.67
CA ARG A 266 12.75 -9.59 13.75
C ARG A 266 11.38 -9.98 14.28
N ARG A 267 11.22 -11.23 14.72
CA ARG A 267 9.98 -11.73 15.32
C ARG A 267 9.61 -10.94 16.58
N THR A 268 10.58 -10.74 17.50
CA THR A 268 10.34 -9.98 18.73
C THR A 268 9.88 -8.54 18.46
N MET A 269 10.48 -7.85 17.49
CA MET A 269 10.09 -6.48 17.11
C MET A 269 8.72 -6.44 16.43
N GLN A 270 8.44 -7.39 15.55
CA GLN A 270 7.14 -7.53 14.90
C GLN A 270 6.04 -7.79 15.92
N ASP A 271 6.24 -8.75 16.84
CA ASP A 271 5.29 -9.05 17.92
C ASP A 271 5.09 -7.83 18.82
N ALA A 272 6.17 -7.16 19.22
CA ALA A 272 6.09 -5.98 20.06
C ALA A 272 5.28 -4.84 19.41
N PHE A 273 5.42 -4.65 18.10
CA PHE A 273 4.61 -3.68 17.35
C PHE A 273 3.17 -4.15 17.17
N THR A 274 2.95 -5.41 16.85
CA THR A 274 1.62 -6.01 16.67
C THR A 274 0.80 -5.96 17.94
N TYR A 275 1.45 -6.18 19.10
CA TYR A 275 0.81 -6.17 20.43
C TYR A 275 0.79 -4.78 21.12
N ASP A 276 0.94 -3.68 20.38
CA ASP A 276 0.93 -2.30 20.87
C ASP A 276 2.01 -1.98 21.95
N ARG A 277 3.03 -2.82 22.10
CA ARG A 277 4.17 -2.56 23.00
C ARG A 277 5.14 -1.52 22.42
N LEU A 278 5.19 -1.41 21.10
CA LEU A 278 5.89 -0.36 20.38
C LEU A 278 4.87 0.57 19.72
N GLN A 279 5.16 1.85 19.75
CA GLN A 279 4.38 2.89 19.10
C GLN A 279 4.72 2.97 17.60
N VAL A 280 6.01 2.93 17.27
CA VAL A 280 6.50 3.08 15.91
C VAL A 280 7.50 1.99 15.57
N ILE A 281 7.47 1.52 14.33
CA ILE A 281 8.50 0.65 13.80
C ILE A 281 9.18 1.32 12.62
N VAL A 282 10.53 1.33 12.65
CA VAL A 282 11.37 1.81 11.55
C VAL A 282 11.88 0.61 10.78
N ALA A 283 11.63 0.57 9.47
CA ALA A 283 11.89 -0.64 8.71
C ALA A 283 12.35 -0.39 7.27
N THR A 284 13.00 -1.39 6.68
CA THR A 284 13.08 -1.50 5.22
C THR A 284 11.79 -2.13 4.66
N ASN A 285 11.67 -2.22 3.34
CA ASN A 285 10.57 -2.94 2.67
C ASN A 285 10.45 -4.43 3.09
N ALA A 286 11.45 -4.99 3.77
CA ALA A 286 11.37 -6.32 4.38
C ALA A 286 10.28 -6.41 5.47
N PHE A 287 9.94 -5.30 6.12
CA PHE A 287 8.77 -5.17 7.01
C PHE A 287 7.55 -4.79 6.17
N GLY A 288 7.04 -5.72 5.44
CA GLY A 288 6.04 -5.39 4.45
C GLY A 288 4.91 -6.38 4.40
N MET A 289 5.05 -7.33 3.52
CA MET A 289 4.06 -8.36 3.31
C MET A 289 3.90 -9.18 4.61
N GLY A 290 2.67 -9.35 5.10
CA GLY A 290 2.37 -10.14 6.30
C GLY A 290 2.00 -9.38 7.56
N ILE A 291 2.04 -8.04 7.55
CA ILE A 291 1.62 -7.27 8.72
C ILE A 291 0.17 -6.87 8.55
N ASP A 292 -0.68 -7.42 9.40
CA ASP A 292 -2.11 -7.13 9.41
C ASP A 292 -2.57 -6.34 10.64
N LYS A 293 -1.73 -5.39 11.10
CA LYS A 293 -2.09 -4.45 12.15
C LYS A 293 -3.06 -3.41 11.59
N SER A 294 -4.31 -3.42 12.07
CA SER A 294 -5.39 -2.61 11.51
C SER A 294 -5.35 -1.14 11.94
N ASN A 295 -4.78 -0.85 13.12
CA ASN A 295 -4.79 0.46 13.76
C ASN A 295 -3.54 1.31 13.52
N VAL A 296 -2.85 1.12 12.39
CA VAL A 296 -1.75 2.01 11.97
C VAL A 296 -2.35 3.33 11.51
N ARG A 297 -1.96 4.44 12.16
CA ARG A 297 -2.51 5.78 11.85
C ARG A 297 -1.67 6.55 10.85
N TYR A 298 -0.36 6.29 10.78
CA TYR A 298 0.50 6.94 9.79
C TYR A 298 1.56 6.00 9.23
N VAL A 299 1.92 6.24 7.97
CA VAL A 299 3.07 5.65 7.30
C VAL A 299 3.94 6.77 6.77
N ILE A 300 5.20 6.82 7.21
CA ILE A 300 6.19 7.78 6.73
C ILE A 300 7.19 7.04 5.84
N HIS A 301 7.29 7.42 4.58
CA HIS A 301 8.40 7.03 3.73
C HIS A 301 9.54 8.03 3.93
N TYR A 302 10.54 7.64 4.71
CA TYR A 302 11.72 8.47 5.02
C TYR A 302 12.58 8.72 3.77
N GLN A 303 12.55 7.78 2.84
CA GLN A 303 13.13 7.90 1.51
C GLN A 303 12.11 7.42 0.47
N MET A 304 12.20 7.98 -0.74
CA MET A 304 11.33 7.63 -1.84
C MET A 304 11.43 6.13 -2.17
N PRO A 305 10.30 5.38 -2.24
CA PRO A 305 10.28 4.01 -2.73
C PRO A 305 10.71 3.89 -4.20
N LYS A 306 11.01 2.67 -4.64
CA LYS A 306 11.47 2.42 -6.02
C LYS A 306 10.37 2.64 -7.07
N ASN A 307 9.10 2.43 -6.72
CA ASN A 307 7.95 2.54 -7.63
C ASN A 307 6.64 2.85 -6.88
N ILE A 308 5.61 3.19 -7.64
CA ILE A 308 4.26 3.53 -7.12
C ILE A 308 3.58 2.33 -6.48
N GLU A 309 3.78 1.13 -7.01
CA GLU A 309 3.16 -0.10 -6.50
C GLU A 309 3.63 -0.40 -5.08
N SER A 310 4.95 -0.39 -4.85
CA SER A 310 5.52 -0.56 -3.51
C SER A 310 5.06 0.55 -2.57
N TYR A 311 5.08 1.82 -3.03
CA TYR A 311 4.58 2.95 -2.27
C TYR A 311 3.13 2.76 -1.84
N TYR A 312 2.25 2.39 -2.77
CA TYR A 312 0.82 2.22 -2.50
C TYR A 312 0.55 1.04 -1.56
N GLN A 313 1.25 -0.08 -1.71
CA GLN A 313 1.15 -1.22 -0.80
C GLN A 313 1.60 -0.86 0.63
N GLU A 314 2.71 -0.14 0.77
CA GLU A 314 3.27 0.28 2.06
C GLU A 314 2.39 1.36 2.71
N ALA A 315 2.01 2.39 1.97
CA ALA A 315 1.09 3.43 2.42
C ALA A 315 -0.30 2.88 2.79
N GLY A 316 -0.79 1.88 2.06
CA GLY A 316 -2.06 1.21 2.29
C GLY A 316 -2.15 0.42 3.60
N ARG A 317 -1.06 0.34 4.39
CA ARG A 317 -1.08 -0.21 5.75
C ARG A 317 -1.73 0.73 6.74
N ALA A 318 -1.72 2.03 6.45
CA ALA A 318 -2.46 2.99 7.26
C ALA A 318 -3.98 2.78 7.11
N GLY A 319 -4.71 2.96 8.19
CA GLY A 319 -6.17 2.99 8.21
C GLY A 319 -6.87 1.76 7.62
N ARG A 320 -6.39 0.55 7.85
CA ARG A 320 -7.05 -0.69 7.39
C ARG A 320 -8.41 -0.92 8.01
N ASP A 321 -8.62 -0.41 9.21
CA ASP A 321 -9.90 -0.42 9.92
C ASP A 321 -10.91 0.61 9.39
N GLY A 322 -10.53 1.41 8.38
CA GLY A 322 -11.35 2.47 7.79
C GLY A 322 -11.24 3.82 8.50
N ALA A 323 -10.53 3.90 9.64
CA ALA A 323 -10.24 5.16 10.29
C ALA A 323 -9.24 6.02 9.45
N PRO A 324 -9.20 7.34 9.65
CA PRO A 324 -8.26 8.21 8.97
C PRO A 324 -6.81 7.77 9.15
N GLY A 325 -6.03 7.83 8.07
CA GLY A 325 -4.60 7.53 8.07
C GLY A 325 -3.82 8.51 7.23
N GLU A 326 -2.58 8.83 7.65
CA GLU A 326 -1.70 9.74 6.93
C GLU A 326 -0.55 8.96 6.26
N CYS A 327 -0.34 9.26 4.97
CA CYS A 327 0.71 8.68 4.15
C CYS A 327 1.67 9.80 3.72
N ILE A 328 2.81 9.90 4.40
CA ILE A 328 3.76 10.99 4.23
C ILE A 328 5.01 10.46 3.53
N LEU A 329 5.39 11.09 2.44
CA LEU A 329 6.62 10.78 1.73
C LEU A 329 7.60 11.95 1.85
N LEU A 330 8.75 11.70 2.46
CA LEU A 330 9.84 12.68 2.58
C LEU A 330 10.77 12.53 1.37
N PHE A 331 10.70 13.50 0.47
CA PHE A 331 11.42 13.45 -0.78
C PHE A 331 12.62 14.39 -0.82
N SER A 332 13.73 13.90 -1.32
CA SER A 332 14.88 14.68 -1.76
C SER A 332 15.43 14.10 -3.07
N ARG A 333 16.10 14.93 -3.89
CA ARG A 333 16.68 14.45 -5.16
C ARG A 333 17.77 13.39 -4.97
N GLN A 334 18.37 13.33 -3.81
CA GLN A 334 19.32 12.29 -3.44
C GLN A 334 18.68 10.89 -3.49
N ASP A 335 17.37 10.79 -3.17
CA ASP A 335 16.65 9.52 -3.20
C ASP A 335 16.65 8.90 -4.61
N ILE A 336 16.55 9.73 -5.66
CA ILE A 336 16.60 9.26 -7.04
C ILE A 336 17.93 8.55 -7.33
N MET A 337 19.03 9.13 -6.87
CA MET A 337 20.36 8.55 -7.07
C MET A 337 20.53 7.24 -6.29
N ILE A 338 19.99 7.18 -5.07
CA ILE A 338 20.00 5.97 -4.24
C ILE A 338 19.22 4.87 -4.94
N GLN A 339 18.00 5.14 -5.43
CA GLN A 339 17.18 4.14 -6.12
C GLN A 339 17.81 3.67 -7.44
N LYS A 340 18.38 4.58 -8.23
CA LYS A 340 19.12 4.21 -9.45
C LYS A 340 20.28 3.27 -9.14
N PHE A 341 21.07 3.59 -8.11
CA PHE A 341 22.16 2.75 -7.66
C PHE A 341 21.69 1.36 -7.21
N LEU A 342 20.60 1.30 -6.43
CA LEU A 342 20.04 0.02 -5.98
C LEU A 342 19.54 -0.84 -7.14
N ILE A 343 18.89 -0.26 -8.14
CA ILE A 343 18.45 -0.97 -9.36
C ILE A 343 19.66 -1.54 -10.11
N GLU A 344 20.71 -0.75 -10.31
CA GLU A 344 21.91 -1.18 -11.01
C GLU A 344 22.65 -2.33 -10.29
N GLN A 345 22.59 -2.37 -8.96
CA GLN A 345 23.21 -3.44 -8.18
C GLN A 345 22.38 -4.73 -8.11
N SER A 346 21.05 -4.63 -8.19
CA SER A 346 20.15 -5.76 -7.98
C SER A 346 19.64 -6.39 -9.27
N VAL A 347 19.57 -5.65 -10.38
CA VAL A 347 19.00 -6.10 -11.65
C VAL A 347 20.08 -6.09 -12.73
N HIS A 348 20.44 -7.28 -13.22
CA HIS A 348 21.51 -7.43 -14.22
C HIS A 348 21.00 -7.59 -15.65
N ASP A 349 19.76 -8.03 -15.83
CA ASP A 349 19.13 -8.10 -17.16
C ASP A 349 18.78 -6.71 -17.66
N PRO A 350 19.28 -6.29 -18.85
CA PRO A 350 19.03 -4.94 -19.40
C PRO A 350 17.55 -4.65 -19.67
N GLN A 351 16.75 -5.64 -20.05
CA GLN A 351 15.32 -5.44 -20.31
C GLN A 351 14.57 -5.19 -19.01
N GLN A 352 14.84 -6.00 -17.99
CA GLN A 352 14.26 -5.83 -16.67
C GLN A 352 14.73 -4.53 -16.01
N GLN A 353 15.99 -4.15 -16.20
CA GLN A 353 16.52 -2.87 -15.71
C GLN A 353 15.80 -1.67 -16.35
N ALA A 354 15.49 -1.73 -17.65
CA ALA A 354 14.73 -0.69 -18.31
C ALA A 354 13.31 -0.55 -17.75
N VAL A 355 12.67 -1.67 -17.38
CA VAL A 355 11.37 -1.66 -16.69
C VAL A 355 11.47 -0.98 -15.33
N GLU A 356 12.44 -1.35 -14.51
CA GLU A 356 12.64 -0.76 -13.17
C GLU A 356 12.90 0.75 -13.26
N PHE A 357 13.67 1.23 -14.25
CA PHE A 357 13.86 2.67 -14.46
C PHE A 357 12.58 3.38 -14.91
N ARG A 358 11.72 2.74 -15.71
CA ARG A 358 10.41 3.30 -16.07
C ARG A 358 9.51 3.45 -14.83
N LEU A 359 9.43 2.42 -13.99
CA LEU A 359 8.67 2.45 -12.75
C LEU A 359 9.20 3.52 -11.78
N LEU A 360 10.53 3.64 -11.66
CA LEU A 360 11.18 4.69 -10.88
C LEU A 360 10.83 6.10 -11.41
N ASN A 361 10.82 6.30 -12.72
CA ASN A 361 10.48 7.60 -13.30
C ASN A 361 9.03 8.00 -13.01
N ALA A 362 8.09 7.04 -12.97
CA ALA A 362 6.72 7.30 -12.54
C ALA A 362 6.67 7.75 -11.07
N MET A 363 7.44 7.11 -10.19
CA MET A 363 7.54 7.50 -8.79
C MET A 363 8.17 8.88 -8.61
N VAL A 364 9.19 9.23 -9.42
CA VAL A 364 9.79 10.57 -9.42
C VAL A 364 8.77 11.62 -9.85
N ARG A 365 7.98 11.36 -10.90
CA ARG A 365 6.88 12.25 -11.34
C ARG A 365 5.87 12.48 -10.22
N TYR A 366 5.48 11.42 -9.50
CA TYR A 366 4.62 11.54 -8.34
C TYR A 366 5.18 12.47 -7.25
N CYS A 367 6.48 12.35 -6.93
CA CYS A 367 7.14 13.12 -5.89
C CYS A 367 7.40 14.59 -6.27
N GLU A 368 7.68 14.85 -7.53
CA GLU A 368 8.09 16.15 -8.00
C GLU A 368 6.93 16.96 -8.61
N GLY A 369 5.82 16.32 -9.04
CA GLY A 369 4.66 16.97 -9.67
C GLY A 369 3.79 17.76 -8.68
N ASN A 370 3.02 18.72 -9.22
CA ASN A 370 2.04 19.52 -8.47
C ASN A 370 0.59 19.04 -8.67
N HIS A 371 0.43 17.95 -9.44
CA HIS A 371 -0.85 17.29 -9.66
C HIS A 371 -1.44 16.71 -8.36
N CYS A 372 -2.74 16.43 -8.37
CA CYS A 372 -3.39 15.76 -7.26
C CYS A 372 -2.77 14.38 -7.00
N LEU A 373 -2.22 14.16 -5.82
CA LEU A 373 -1.51 12.92 -5.48
C LEU A 373 -2.42 11.68 -5.57
N ARG A 374 -3.66 11.81 -5.13
CA ARG A 374 -4.64 10.72 -5.17
C ARG A 374 -5.09 10.42 -6.61
N HIS A 375 -5.36 11.46 -7.41
CA HIS A 375 -5.69 11.31 -8.82
C HIS A 375 -4.56 10.60 -9.59
N TYR A 376 -3.31 10.97 -9.34
CA TYR A 376 -2.15 10.34 -9.96
C TYR A 376 -2.07 8.84 -9.66
N ILE A 377 -2.23 8.43 -8.40
CA ILE A 377 -2.24 7.02 -8.02
C ILE A 377 -3.36 6.26 -8.73
N LEU A 378 -4.57 6.79 -8.75
CA LEU A 378 -5.72 6.13 -9.38
C LEU A 378 -5.51 5.97 -10.88
N THR A 379 -5.06 7.02 -11.56
CA THR A 379 -4.76 6.99 -13.00
C THR A 379 -3.61 6.02 -13.32
N TYR A 380 -2.58 5.96 -12.47
CA TYR A 380 -1.48 5.02 -12.63
C TYR A 380 -1.95 3.55 -12.64
N PHE A 381 -2.94 3.21 -11.83
CA PHE A 381 -3.56 1.88 -11.79
C PHE A 381 -4.70 1.68 -12.80
N GLY A 382 -4.94 2.65 -13.71
CA GLY A 382 -5.93 2.56 -14.77
C GLY A 382 -7.33 3.00 -14.39
N GLU A 383 -7.52 3.64 -13.23
CA GLU A 383 -8.77 4.32 -12.88
C GLU A 383 -8.78 5.75 -13.43
N HIS A 384 -9.93 6.17 -13.92
CA HIS A 384 -10.13 7.52 -14.47
C HIS A 384 -11.22 8.25 -13.68
N PRO A 385 -10.90 8.79 -12.48
CA PRO A 385 -11.88 9.55 -11.72
C PRO A 385 -12.34 10.78 -12.50
N SER A 386 -13.63 11.12 -12.37
CA SER A 386 -14.24 12.29 -13.05
C SER A 386 -13.73 13.64 -12.51
N TRP A 387 -13.04 13.64 -11.37
CA TRP A 387 -12.46 14.81 -10.73
C TRP A 387 -10.94 14.86 -10.93
N GLN A 388 -10.38 16.06 -11.09
CA GLN A 388 -8.94 16.29 -11.25
C GLN A 388 -8.25 16.58 -9.91
N ARG A 389 -8.99 17.11 -8.92
CA ARG A 389 -8.50 17.44 -7.57
C ARG A 389 -9.39 16.77 -6.54
N CYS A 390 -8.78 16.08 -5.58
CA CYS A 390 -9.49 15.30 -4.55
C CYS A 390 -9.86 16.14 -3.31
N GLU A 391 -9.39 17.39 -3.22
CA GLU A 391 -9.56 18.31 -2.08
C GLU A 391 -9.13 17.71 -0.71
N LYS A 392 -8.28 16.66 -0.75
CA LYS A 392 -7.88 15.89 0.43
C LYS A 392 -6.51 15.23 0.23
N CYS A 393 -5.54 15.98 -0.25
CA CYS A 393 -4.14 15.57 -0.32
C CYS A 393 -3.22 16.79 -0.21
N GLY A 394 -1.95 16.57 0.11
CA GLY A 394 -1.01 17.65 0.35
C GLY A 394 -0.83 18.63 -0.80
N ASN A 395 -1.06 18.22 -2.06
CA ASN A 395 -1.02 19.12 -3.21
C ASN A 395 -2.35 19.87 -3.43
N CYS A 396 -3.49 19.25 -3.09
CA CYS A 396 -4.79 19.92 -3.21
C CYS A 396 -5.06 20.93 -2.09
N ASP A 397 -4.49 20.72 -0.91
CA ASP A 397 -4.65 21.61 0.25
C ASP A 397 -3.76 22.88 0.16
N GLN A 398 -2.84 22.93 -0.81
CA GLN A 398 -2.01 24.14 -1.02
C GLN A 398 -2.83 25.23 -1.69
N GLU A 399 -2.68 26.45 -1.19
CA GLU A 399 -3.22 27.64 -1.84
C GLU A 399 -2.52 27.82 -3.19
N THR A 400 -3.32 27.95 -4.24
CA THR A 400 -2.83 28.21 -5.60
C THR A 400 -3.38 29.50 -6.13
N VAL A 401 -2.56 30.24 -6.87
CA VAL A 401 -3.00 31.40 -7.66
C VAL A 401 -2.86 31.08 -9.14
N GLU A 402 -3.81 31.57 -9.91
CA GLU A 402 -3.71 31.49 -11.37
C GLU A 402 -2.70 32.53 -11.87
N GLU A 403 -1.70 32.06 -12.59
CA GLU A 403 -0.68 32.90 -13.21
C GLU A 403 -0.68 32.70 -14.73
N ASP A 404 -0.55 33.79 -15.47
CA ASP A 404 -0.38 33.73 -16.93
C ASP A 404 1.06 33.28 -17.25
N MET A 405 1.18 32.06 -17.72
CA MET A 405 2.46 31.41 -18.04
C MET A 405 2.69 31.31 -19.54
N THR A 406 1.93 32.06 -20.35
CA THR A 406 1.95 31.93 -21.82
C THR A 406 3.36 32.09 -22.41
N GLU A 407 4.09 33.12 -22.01
CA GLU A 407 5.45 33.37 -22.52
C GLU A 407 6.46 32.33 -22.03
N GLN A 408 6.35 31.90 -20.75
CA GLN A 408 7.23 30.89 -20.16
C GLN A 408 7.03 29.52 -20.86
N VAL A 409 5.78 29.09 -21.04
CA VAL A 409 5.45 27.83 -21.73
C VAL A 409 5.94 27.85 -23.16
N ARG A 410 5.77 28.97 -23.88
CA ARG A 410 6.28 29.11 -25.26
C ARG A 410 7.80 29.05 -25.33
N SER A 411 8.49 29.73 -24.42
CA SER A 411 9.96 29.69 -24.34
C SER A 411 10.47 28.26 -24.07
N ILE A 412 9.78 27.53 -23.20
CA ILE A 412 10.10 26.11 -22.90
C ILE A 412 9.84 25.25 -24.12
N CYS A 413 8.69 25.38 -24.78
CA CYS A 413 8.35 24.62 -25.99
C CYS A 413 9.33 24.90 -27.13
N LEU A 414 9.73 26.17 -27.33
CA LEU A 414 10.73 26.57 -28.32
C LEU A 414 12.08 25.91 -28.07
N CYS A 415 12.56 25.94 -26.83
CA CYS A 415 13.79 25.27 -26.43
C CYS A 415 13.77 23.77 -26.75
N VAL A 416 12.69 23.10 -26.40
CA VAL A 416 12.55 21.63 -26.60
C VAL A 416 12.40 21.27 -28.07
N ASP A 417 11.72 22.09 -28.87
CA ASP A 417 11.56 21.87 -30.32
C ASP A 417 12.92 21.88 -31.03
N GLU A 418 13.79 22.85 -30.75
CA GLU A 418 15.13 22.93 -31.31
C GLU A 418 16.05 21.78 -30.85
N LEU A 419 15.84 21.24 -29.64
CA LEU A 419 16.59 20.09 -29.13
C LEU A 419 16.17 18.75 -29.75
N LYS A 420 15.05 18.69 -30.46
CA LYS A 420 14.54 17.52 -31.21
C LYS A 420 14.48 16.25 -30.38
N GLY A 421 14.08 16.35 -29.10
CA GLY A 421 13.88 15.22 -28.20
C GLY A 421 15.17 14.44 -27.84
N ARG A 422 16.34 15.05 -27.92
CA ARG A 422 17.63 14.38 -27.67
C ARG A 422 18.23 14.63 -26.28
N PHE A 423 17.66 15.56 -25.51
CA PHE A 423 18.20 15.99 -24.23
C PHE A 423 17.16 15.92 -23.12
N GLY A 424 17.64 15.69 -21.90
CA GLY A 424 16.79 15.64 -20.72
C GLY A 424 16.54 17.03 -20.10
N MET A 425 15.64 17.06 -19.14
CA MET A 425 15.17 18.27 -18.43
C MET A 425 16.31 19.17 -17.94
N THR A 426 17.41 18.61 -17.43
CA THR A 426 18.55 19.41 -16.93
C THR A 426 19.13 20.31 -18.00
N MET A 427 19.31 19.80 -19.23
CA MET A 427 19.83 20.58 -20.35
C MET A 427 18.84 21.66 -20.78
N VAL A 428 17.55 21.34 -20.85
CA VAL A 428 16.48 22.32 -21.14
C VAL A 428 16.52 23.46 -20.12
N CYS A 429 16.61 23.16 -18.84
CA CYS A 429 16.69 24.16 -17.77
C CYS A 429 17.98 25.00 -17.87
N ASP A 430 19.12 24.40 -18.16
CA ASP A 430 20.39 25.10 -18.32
C ASP A 430 20.36 26.09 -19.47
N ILE A 431 19.76 25.73 -20.62
CA ILE A 431 19.59 26.60 -21.78
C ILE A 431 18.66 27.77 -21.45
N LEU A 432 17.47 27.48 -20.93
CA LEU A 432 16.48 28.50 -20.57
C LEU A 432 17.00 29.50 -19.54
N LYS A 433 17.82 29.04 -18.60
CA LYS A 433 18.49 29.88 -17.60
C LYS A 433 19.62 30.72 -18.19
N GLY A 434 20.16 30.37 -19.38
CA GLY A 434 21.34 30.99 -19.95
C GLY A 434 22.64 30.54 -19.27
N SER A 435 22.71 29.29 -18.86
CA SER A 435 23.86 28.74 -18.13
C SER A 435 25.10 28.64 -19.02
N GLN A 436 26.23 29.12 -18.52
CA GLN A 436 27.53 29.11 -19.21
C GLN A 436 28.35 27.85 -18.90
N ASN A 437 27.71 26.74 -18.52
CA ASN A 437 28.43 25.52 -18.16
C ASN A 437 29.09 24.83 -19.38
N ALA A 438 30.07 23.96 -19.11
CA ALA A 438 30.86 23.30 -20.14
C ALA A 438 30.03 22.44 -21.12
N LYS A 439 28.87 21.90 -20.68
CA LYS A 439 28.00 21.08 -21.54
C LYS A 439 27.25 21.95 -22.54
N VAL A 440 26.67 23.08 -22.11
CA VAL A 440 25.97 24.03 -22.98
C VAL A 440 26.91 24.53 -24.07
N ARG A 441 28.14 24.95 -23.70
CA ARG A 441 29.16 25.40 -24.64
C ARG A 441 29.61 24.30 -25.63
N ARG A 442 29.83 23.08 -25.11
CA ARG A 442 30.28 21.94 -25.94
C ARG A 442 29.30 21.62 -27.08
N TYR A 443 28.01 21.79 -26.84
CA TYR A 443 26.98 21.53 -27.84
C TYR A 443 26.55 22.77 -28.61
N GLY A 444 27.11 23.96 -28.32
CA GLY A 444 26.77 25.22 -28.96
C GLY A 444 25.36 25.73 -28.67
N PHE A 445 24.81 25.36 -27.51
CA PHE A 445 23.44 25.70 -27.15
C PHE A 445 23.24 27.14 -26.69
N GLU A 446 24.31 27.91 -26.55
CA GLU A 446 24.23 29.38 -26.47
C GLU A 446 23.57 30.02 -27.70
N ASN A 447 23.51 29.31 -28.84
CA ASN A 447 22.83 29.74 -30.06
C ASN A 447 21.37 29.27 -30.15
N ASN A 448 20.85 28.53 -29.13
CA ASN A 448 19.44 28.15 -29.08
C ASN A 448 18.58 29.42 -28.92
N SER A 449 17.48 29.51 -29.71
CA SER A 449 16.62 30.70 -29.71
C SER A 449 16.01 31.02 -28.35
N ALA A 450 15.87 30.04 -27.49
CA ALA A 450 15.35 30.21 -26.13
C ALA A 450 16.44 30.39 -25.05
N PHE A 451 17.73 30.53 -25.46
CA PHE A 451 18.84 30.69 -24.52
C PHE A 451 18.68 31.92 -23.64
N GLY A 452 18.61 31.71 -22.32
CA GLY A 452 18.50 32.79 -21.34
C GLY A 452 17.11 33.44 -21.25
N MET A 453 16.09 32.97 -21.98
CA MET A 453 14.73 33.57 -21.94
C MET A 453 14.08 33.52 -20.55
N LEU A 454 14.48 32.58 -19.69
CA LEU A 454 14.04 32.49 -18.30
C LEU A 454 15.18 32.83 -17.32
N GLY A 455 16.08 33.72 -17.72
CA GLY A 455 17.24 34.13 -16.93
C GLY A 455 16.90 34.81 -15.60
N ASP A 456 15.76 35.45 -15.47
CA ASP A 456 15.31 36.14 -14.24
C ASP A 456 14.83 35.15 -13.16
N PHE A 457 14.44 33.94 -13.54
CA PHE A 457 13.99 32.91 -12.60
C PHE A 457 15.16 32.09 -12.03
N THR A 458 15.03 31.58 -10.84
CA THR A 458 16.02 30.61 -10.30
C THR A 458 15.99 29.29 -11.07
N LEU A 459 17.08 28.54 -11.06
CA LEU A 459 17.13 27.22 -11.72
C LEU A 459 16.06 26.24 -11.19
N SER A 460 15.67 26.38 -9.93
CA SER A 460 14.57 25.59 -9.35
C SER A 460 13.24 25.96 -9.96
N GLU A 461 12.94 27.24 -10.07
CA GLU A 461 11.69 27.74 -10.69
C GLU A 461 11.60 27.35 -12.17
N VAL A 462 12.68 27.49 -12.94
CA VAL A 462 12.72 27.03 -14.35
C VAL A 462 12.42 25.54 -14.43
N ARG A 463 12.98 24.76 -13.53
CA ARG A 463 12.74 23.30 -13.51
C ARG A 463 11.30 22.97 -13.15
N ASP A 464 10.70 23.69 -12.22
CA ASP A 464 9.31 23.49 -11.82
C ASP A 464 8.36 23.88 -12.97
N MET A 465 8.66 24.94 -13.74
CA MET A 465 7.92 25.32 -14.95
C MET A 465 8.03 24.24 -16.05
N VAL A 466 9.24 23.72 -16.33
CA VAL A 466 9.43 22.63 -17.32
C VAL A 466 8.65 21.39 -16.90
N ARG A 467 8.65 21.07 -15.61
CA ARG A 467 7.89 19.94 -15.08
C ARG A 467 6.39 20.16 -15.21
N GLN A 468 5.90 21.35 -14.88
CA GLN A 468 4.50 21.69 -15.07
C GLN A 468 4.07 21.55 -16.54
N CYS A 469 4.93 21.92 -17.49
CA CYS A 469 4.68 21.67 -18.91
C CYS A 469 4.56 20.19 -19.28
N ILE A 470 5.28 19.30 -18.57
CA ILE A 470 5.14 17.85 -18.74
C ILE A 470 3.82 17.38 -18.12
N ASP A 471 3.47 17.83 -16.93
CA ASP A 471 2.24 17.46 -16.23
C ASP A 471 0.99 17.95 -16.97
N ASP A 472 1.05 19.13 -17.61
CA ASP A 472 -0.03 19.72 -18.40
C ASP A 472 -0.10 19.16 -19.84
N GLY A 473 0.82 18.26 -20.22
CA GLY A 473 0.84 17.58 -21.52
C GLY A 473 1.41 18.37 -22.69
N TYR A 474 2.04 19.53 -22.46
CA TYR A 474 2.77 20.27 -23.53
C TYR A 474 4.06 19.57 -23.92
N LEU A 475 4.68 18.89 -22.97
CA LEU A 475 5.91 18.12 -23.18
C LEU A 475 5.67 16.66 -22.78
N ASP A 476 6.42 15.76 -23.40
CA ASP A 476 6.51 14.35 -23.01
C ASP A 476 7.93 14.02 -22.56
N GLN A 477 8.04 13.13 -21.60
CA GLN A 477 9.31 12.65 -21.08
C GLN A 477 9.44 11.15 -21.29
N SER A 478 10.46 10.75 -22.08
CA SER A 478 10.72 9.34 -22.36
C SER A 478 11.03 8.54 -21.09
N ASP A 479 10.77 7.25 -21.18
CA ASP A 479 11.16 6.29 -20.14
C ASP A 479 12.67 5.95 -20.21
N GLY A 480 13.19 5.34 -19.12
CA GLY A 480 14.54 4.81 -19.05
C GLY A 480 15.47 5.53 -18.08
N LYS A 481 16.75 5.11 -18.07
CA LYS A 481 17.79 5.63 -17.16
C LYS A 481 18.09 7.11 -17.35
N TYR A 482 18.03 7.58 -18.59
CA TYR A 482 18.31 8.96 -19.00
C TYR A 482 17.13 9.54 -19.79
N PRO A 483 16.05 9.93 -19.11
CA PRO A 483 14.86 10.46 -19.76
C PRO A 483 15.18 11.69 -20.61
N VAL A 484 14.68 11.74 -21.83
CA VAL A 484 14.74 12.91 -22.70
C VAL A 484 13.36 13.56 -22.79
N VAL A 485 13.34 14.88 -23.07
CA VAL A 485 12.11 15.67 -23.17
C VAL A 485 11.81 15.96 -24.63
N SER A 486 10.59 15.76 -25.04
CA SER A 486 10.11 16.00 -26.41
C SER A 486 8.82 16.81 -26.42
N LEU A 487 8.54 17.47 -27.55
CA LEU A 487 7.35 18.29 -27.73
C LEU A 487 6.15 17.43 -28.16
N THR A 488 5.02 17.58 -27.47
CA THR A 488 3.76 16.92 -27.84
C THR A 488 3.02 17.67 -28.95
N ALA A 489 1.86 17.17 -29.38
CA ALA A 489 0.96 17.90 -30.29
C ALA A 489 0.47 19.21 -29.66
N ASP A 490 0.09 19.18 -28.39
CA ASP A 490 -0.39 20.36 -27.64
C ASP A 490 0.73 21.37 -27.42
N GLY A 491 1.96 20.91 -27.19
CA GLY A 491 3.14 21.78 -27.11
C GLY A 491 3.43 22.49 -28.45
N ARG A 492 3.31 21.80 -29.59
CA ARG A 492 3.41 22.42 -30.93
C ARG A 492 2.32 23.43 -31.17
N GLN A 493 1.09 23.16 -30.70
CA GLN A 493 -0.02 24.11 -30.80
C GLN A 493 0.22 25.34 -29.91
N ALA A 494 0.73 25.14 -28.69
CA ALA A 494 1.09 26.23 -27.77
C ALA A 494 2.19 27.14 -28.37
N LEU A 495 3.15 26.57 -29.09
CA LEU A 495 4.23 27.30 -29.77
C LEU A 495 3.70 28.15 -30.91
N SER A 496 2.76 27.65 -31.72
CA SER A 496 2.23 28.32 -32.91
C SER A 496 0.99 29.18 -32.67
N GLY A 497 0.29 28.97 -31.58
CA GLY A 497 -1.01 29.59 -31.27
C GLY A 497 -0.93 30.89 -30.49
N SER A 498 -2.05 31.63 -30.50
CA SER A 498 -2.25 32.86 -29.68
C SER A 498 -3.01 32.61 -28.37
N ARG A 499 -3.27 31.33 -28.03
CA ARG A 499 -4.06 30.99 -26.84
C ARG A 499 -3.28 31.36 -25.58
N ARG A 500 -3.99 32.03 -24.65
CA ARG A 500 -3.49 32.31 -23.31
C ARG A 500 -3.39 31.00 -22.52
N ILE A 501 -2.26 30.78 -21.85
CA ILE A 501 -1.99 29.61 -21.03
C ILE A 501 -1.93 30.07 -19.56
N VAL A 502 -2.93 29.66 -18.79
CA VAL A 502 -3.01 29.96 -17.37
C VAL A 502 -2.66 28.67 -16.60
N GLN A 503 -1.73 28.77 -15.67
CA GLN A 503 -1.34 27.65 -14.81
C GLN A 503 -1.58 28.01 -13.35
N GLN A 504 -1.87 26.98 -12.54
CA GLN A 504 -1.98 27.14 -11.09
C GLN A 504 -0.59 27.06 -10.46
N LYS A 505 -0.13 28.16 -9.90
CA LYS A 505 1.11 28.23 -9.14
C LYS A 505 0.82 28.09 -7.66
N VAL A 506 1.51 27.19 -7.00
CA VAL A 506 1.45 27.05 -5.56
C VAL A 506 2.06 28.29 -4.93
N VAL A 507 1.30 28.98 -4.08
CA VAL A 507 1.84 30.05 -3.24
C VAL A 507 2.84 29.39 -2.30
N ALA A 508 4.11 29.74 -2.42
CA ALA A 508 5.17 29.16 -1.59
C ALA A 508 4.80 29.37 -0.11
N ALA A 509 4.38 28.30 0.55
CA ALA A 509 4.39 28.27 2.00
C ALA A 509 5.84 28.38 2.46
N ASP A 510 6.08 29.15 3.53
CA ASP A 510 7.38 29.35 4.13
C ASP A 510 8.19 28.04 4.20
N PRO A 511 9.53 28.05 3.97
CA PRO A 511 10.37 26.88 3.75
C PRO A 511 10.56 25.97 4.98
N VAL A 512 9.89 26.21 6.06
CA VAL A 512 9.74 25.26 7.18
C VAL A 512 8.27 24.86 7.19
N PRO A 513 7.90 23.65 6.76
CA PRO A 513 6.56 23.17 7.00
C PRO A 513 6.35 23.25 8.52
N GLU A 514 5.54 24.18 8.99
CA GLU A 514 4.92 23.98 10.29
C GLU A 514 4.29 22.59 10.22
N LEU A 515 4.67 21.73 11.14
CA LEU A 515 4.03 20.45 11.30
C LEU A 515 2.53 20.73 11.38
N PRO A 516 1.69 20.10 10.57
CA PRO A 516 0.28 20.40 10.57
C PRO A 516 -0.22 20.24 12.00
N LYS A 517 -0.67 21.33 12.59
CA LYS A 517 -1.52 21.24 13.77
C LYS A 517 -2.64 20.32 13.36
N ARG A 518 -2.83 19.23 14.10
CA ARG A 518 -3.89 18.24 13.91
C ARG A 518 -5.17 19.00 13.56
N GLN A 519 -5.47 19.13 12.27
CA GLN A 519 -6.73 19.71 11.82
C GLN A 519 -7.80 18.68 12.11
N GLN A 520 -8.36 18.73 13.30
CA GLN A 520 -9.69 18.21 13.57
C GLN A 520 -10.68 18.97 12.69
N LYS A 521 -10.72 18.66 11.39
CA LYS A 521 -11.87 19.01 10.58
C LYS A 521 -13.04 18.19 11.10
N ARG A 522 -13.84 18.83 11.96
CA ARG A 522 -15.14 18.33 12.40
C ARG A 522 -15.91 17.88 11.15
N ARG A 523 -16.18 16.59 11.04
CA ARG A 523 -17.18 16.06 10.12
C ARG A 523 -18.52 16.68 10.53
N ALA A 524 -19.25 17.24 9.58
CA ALA A 524 -20.67 17.51 9.78
C ALA A 524 -21.36 16.16 10.02
N GLY A 525 -21.82 15.92 11.27
CA GLY A 525 -22.32 14.61 11.75
C GLY A 525 -21.30 13.75 12.50
N ALA A 526 -20.11 14.24 12.83
CA ALA A 526 -19.11 13.50 13.59
C ALA A 526 -19.48 13.45 15.07
N ILE A 527 -19.47 12.25 15.60
CA ILE A 527 -19.39 11.91 17.02
C ILE A 527 -18.31 12.81 17.64
N ASP A 528 -18.59 13.43 18.77
CA ASP A 528 -17.61 14.23 19.52
C ASP A 528 -16.57 13.27 20.11
N GLU A 529 -15.50 13.02 19.35
CA GLU A 529 -14.43 12.11 19.74
C GLU A 529 -13.78 12.51 21.06
N ASP A 530 -13.70 13.81 21.36
CA ASP A 530 -13.13 14.30 22.60
C ASP A 530 -14.01 13.93 23.80
N ALA A 531 -15.33 13.95 23.65
CA ALA A 531 -16.27 13.52 24.70
C ALA A 531 -16.29 12.01 24.91
N LEU A 532 -16.04 11.22 23.87
CA LEU A 532 -16.04 9.75 23.94
C LEU A 532 -14.67 9.16 24.29
N ARG A 533 -13.61 9.93 24.21
CA ARG A 533 -12.23 9.50 24.43
C ARG A 533 -12.01 8.78 25.76
N PRO A 534 -12.52 9.23 26.91
CA PRO A 534 -12.29 8.55 28.17
C PRO A 534 -12.88 7.13 28.21
N LEU A 535 -14.08 6.93 27.63
CA LEU A 535 -14.67 5.59 27.53
C LEU A 535 -13.91 4.72 26.53
N PHE A 536 -13.51 5.26 25.39
CA PHE A 536 -12.67 4.55 24.42
C PHE A 536 -11.36 4.06 25.05
N ASP A 537 -10.67 4.90 25.83
CA ASP A 537 -9.42 4.52 26.49
C ASP A 537 -9.64 3.44 27.57
N THR A 538 -10.78 3.48 28.28
CA THR A 538 -11.20 2.42 29.21
C THR A 538 -11.39 1.08 28.45
N LEU A 539 -12.11 1.08 27.34
CA LEU A 539 -12.33 -0.12 26.53
C LEU A 539 -11.03 -0.64 25.89
N ARG A 540 -10.13 0.26 25.51
CA ARG A 540 -8.79 -0.08 25.03
C ARG A 540 -7.94 -0.77 26.10
N ALA A 541 -8.03 -0.33 27.34
CA ALA A 541 -7.35 -0.97 28.46
C ALA A 541 -7.86 -2.39 28.71
N VAL A 542 -9.19 -2.59 28.73
CA VAL A 542 -9.81 -3.92 28.85
C VAL A 542 -9.36 -4.85 27.73
N ARG A 543 -9.37 -4.36 26.49
CA ARG A 543 -8.89 -5.11 25.33
C ARG A 543 -7.43 -5.53 25.49
N LEU A 544 -6.57 -4.66 26.01
CA LEU A 544 -5.14 -4.92 26.20
C LEU A 544 -4.90 -5.99 27.26
N GLU A 545 -5.66 -6.01 28.36
CA GLU A 545 -5.59 -7.04 29.40
C GLU A 545 -5.99 -8.40 28.81
N LEU A 546 -7.16 -8.48 28.17
CA LEU A 546 -7.63 -9.72 27.56
C LEU A 546 -6.67 -10.25 26.49
N ALA A 547 -6.08 -9.37 25.70
CA ALA A 547 -5.10 -9.74 24.69
C ALA A 547 -3.80 -10.31 25.29
N LYS A 548 -3.36 -9.80 26.45
CA LYS A 548 -2.21 -10.35 27.20
C LYS A 548 -2.49 -11.74 27.73
N ASP A 549 -3.67 -11.95 28.32
CA ASP A 549 -4.05 -13.22 28.92
C ASP A 549 -4.17 -14.32 27.88
N GLU A 550 -4.67 -13.99 26.70
CA GLU A 550 -4.84 -14.94 25.61
C GLU A 550 -3.65 -15.04 24.65
N HIS A 551 -2.63 -14.22 24.83
CA HIS A 551 -1.45 -14.16 23.96
C HIS A 551 -1.80 -13.88 22.48
N ILE A 552 -2.81 -13.03 22.22
CA ILE A 552 -3.24 -12.61 20.89
C ILE A 552 -3.09 -11.09 20.69
N PRO A 553 -2.96 -10.60 19.45
CA PRO A 553 -2.94 -9.17 19.16
C PRO A 553 -4.23 -8.46 19.61
N PRO A 554 -4.15 -7.28 20.25
CA PRO A 554 -5.34 -6.57 20.76
C PRO A 554 -6.42 -6.31 19.70
N PHE A 555 -6.05 -5.97 18.48
CA PHE A 555 -7.00 -5.71 17.39
C PHE A 555 -7.74 -6.97 16.90
N VAL A 556 -7.27 -8.17 17.23
CA VAL A 556 -7.97 -9.44 16.93
C VAL A 556 -9.21 -9.57 17.80
N ILE A 557 -9.18 -9.08 19.04
CA ILE A 557 -10.35 -9.04 19.93
C ILE A 557 -11.39 -8.10 19.32
N PHE A 558 -11.10 -6.81 19.27
CA PHE A 558 -11.91 -5.79 18.58
C PHE A 558 -11.01 -4.73 17.96
N SER A 559 -11.39 -4.24 16.77
CA SER A 559 -10.71 -3.11 16.12
C SER A 559 -10.95 -1.80 16.86
N ASP A 560 -10.10 -0.79 16.64
CA ASP A 560 -10.34 0.55 17.21
C ASP A 560 -11.67 1.13 16.73
N ALA A 561 -12.06 0.89 15.47
CA ALA A 561 -13.36 1.30 14.95
C ALA A 561 -14.51 0.67 15.75
N THR A 562 -14.42 -0.62 16.08
CA THR A 562 -15.41 -1.32 16.91
C THR A 562 -15.47 -0.73 18.32
N LEU A 563 -14.31 -0.37 18.92
CA LEU A 563 -14.30 0.28 20.25
C LEU A 563 -14.89 1.69 20.22
N TRP A 564 -14.70 2.45 19.13
CA TRP A 564 -15.36 3.75 18.95
C TRP A 564 -16.87 3.61 18.81
N ASP A 565 -17.36 2.59 18.07
CA ASP A 565 -18.78 2.30 17.97
C ASP A 565 -19.35 1.90 19.34
N MET A 566 -18.62 1.11 20.14
CA MET A 566 -19.00 0.77 21.52
C MET A 566 -19.06 2.02 22.42
N ALA A 567 -18.08 2.91 22.31
CA ALA A 567 -18.05 4.14 23.10
C ALA A 567 -19.21 5.10 22.75
N ALA A 568 -19.58 5.14 21.45
CA ALA A 568 -20.66 5.97 20.96
C ALA A 568 -22.05 5.42 21.31
N LEU A 569 -22.25 4.10 21.13
CA LEU A 569 -23.55 3.45 21.32
C LEU A 569 -23.82 2.99 22.75
N LYS A 570 -22.76 2.84 23.56
CA LYS A 570 -22.79 2.44 24.97
C LYS A 570 -23.72 1.24 25.22
N PRO A 571 -23.48 0.07 24.59
CA PRO A 571 -24.36 -1.09 24.74
C PRO A 571 -24.42 -1.54 26.21
N ASP A 572 -25.62 -1.69 26.74
CA ASP A 572 -25.92 -2.10 28.12
C ASP A 572 -26.17 -3.61 28.27
N SER A 573 -26.25 -4.32 27.17
CA SER A 573 -26.58 -5.75 27.12
C SER A 573 -25.80 -6.46 26.01
N LEU A 574 -25.70 -7.80 26.10
CA LEU A 574 -25.11 -8.60 25.02
C LEU A 574 -25.89 -8.49 23.71
N ASP A 575 -27.22 -8.34 23.80
CA ASP A 575 -28.07 -8.18 22.64
C ASP A 575 -27.76 -6.84 21.91
N ALA A 576 -27.68 -5.74 22.65
CA ALA A 576 -27.26 -4.45 22.11
C ALA A 576 -25.85 -4.50 21.51
N MET A 577 -24.92 -5.17 22.19
CA MET A 577 -23.56 -5.34 21.74
C MET A 577 -23.46 -6.18 20.45
N SER A 578 -24.38 -7.12 20.23
CA SER A 578 -24.45 -7.94 18.99
C SER A 578 -24.73 -7.13 17.73
N GLN A 579 -25.25 -5.92 17.87
CA GLN A 579 -25.58 -5.02 16.76
C GLN A 579 -24.37 -4.17 16.32
N ILE A 580 -23.28 -4.18 17.10
CA ILE A 580 -22.09 -3.38 16.80
C ILE A 580 -21.27 -4.06 15.69
N LYS A 581 -20.86 -3.26 14.73
CA LYS A 581 -20.05 -3.73 13.60
C LYS A 581 -18.71 -4.31 14.11
N GLY A 582 -18.39 -5.52 13.64
CA GLY A 582 -17.16 -6.23 14.05
C GLY A 582 -17.30 -7.11 15.29
N VAL A 583 -18.53 -7.21 15.86
CA VAL A 583 -18.87 -8.12 16.98
C VAL A 583 -19.61 -9.34 16.41
N GLY A 584 -18.85 -10.39 16.09
CA GLY A 584 -19.39 -11.69 15.68
C GLY A 584 -19.84 -12.52 16.90
N SER A 585 -20.63 -13.58 16.66
CA SER A 585 -21.18 -14.43 17.72
C SER A 585 -20.10 -15.03 18.64
N PHE A 586 -18.97 -15.46 18.07
CA PHE A 586 -17.82 -15.96 18.84
C PHE A 586 -17.24 -14.90 19.77
N LYS A 587 -16.94 -13.71 19.24
CA LYS A 587 -16.37 -12.59 20.04
C LYS A 587 -17.36 -12.07 21.09
N LEU A 588 -18.64 -12.06 20.76
CA LEU A 588 -19.71 -11.69 21.70
C LEU A 588 -19.76 -12.67 22.88
N HIS A 589 -19.75 -13.97 22.61
CA HIS A 589 -19.79 -14.99 23.62
C HIS A 589 -18.54 -14.97 24.51
N LYS A 590 -17.36 -14.77 23.89
CA LYS A 590 -16.08 -14.85 24.56
C LYS A 590 -15.71 -13.59 25.35
N TYR A 591 -15.98 -12.41 24.81
CA TYR A 591 -15.52 -11.12 25.32
C TYR A 591 -16.66 -10.17 25.72
N GLY A 592 -17.87 -10.39 25.19
CA GLY A 592 -18.97 -9.43 25.31
C GLY A 592 -19.27 -8.99 26.76
N ARG A 593 -19.25 -9.92 27.71
CA ARG A 593 -19.54 -9.62 29.12
C ARG A 593 -18.55 -8.64 29.75
N GLN A 594 -17.25 -8.77 29.42
CA GLN A 594 -16.21 -7.91 29.97
C GLN A 594 -16.36 -6.47 29.46
N PHE A 595 -16.66 -6.31 28.15
CA PHE A 595 -16.85 -4.99 27.56
C PHE A 595 -18.16 -4.32 28.01
N VAL A 596 -19.28 -5.05 28.07
CA VAL A 596 -20.54 -4.52 28.60
C VAL A 596 -20.37 -4.10 30.07
N GLY A 597 -19.71 -4.92 30.90
CA GLY A 597 -19.41 -4.59 32.28
C GLY A 597 -18.55 -3.34 32.44
N ALA A 598 -17.52 -3.17 31.57
CA ALA A 598 -16.69 -1.97 31.57
C ALA A 598 -17.48 -0.70 31.17
N ILE A 599 -18.38 -0.82 30.21
CA ILE A 599 -19.26 0.29 29.78
C ILE A 599 -20.21 0.68 30.89
N GLN A 600 -20.86 -0.30 31.52
CA GLN A 600 -21.77 -0.06 32.65
C GLN A 600 -21.03 0.59 33.83
N SER A 601 -19.87 0.05 34.23
CA SER A 601 -19.04 0.63 35.29
C SER A 601 -18.60 2.06 34.98
N TYR A 602 -18.31 2.35 33.72
CA TYR A 602 -17.98 3.72 33.29
C TYR A 602 -19.17 4.66 33.41
N ILE A 603 -20.38 4.22 32.98
CA ILE A 603 -21.62 5.02 33.04
C ILE A 603 -22.00 5.30 34.49
N ASP A 604 -21.86 4.31 35.36
CA ASP A 604 -22.21 4.45 36.80
C ASP A 604 -21.28 5.41 37.57
N ASN A 605 -20.06 5.62 37.06
CA ASN A 605 -19.05 6.48 37.70
C ASN A 605 -18.96 7.89 37.08
N HIS A 606 -19.66 8.18 35.99
CA HIS A 606 -19.62 9.46 35.26
C HIS A 606 -21.02 9.92 34.82
#